data_ceb5cae940ab40c9132ed0579a63dd60
#
_entry.id   ceb5cae940ab40c9132ed0579a63dd60
#
_cell.length_a   1.000
_cell.length_b   1.000
_cell.length_c   1.000
_cell.angle_alpha   90.00
_cell.angle_beta   90.00
_cell.angle_gamma   90.00
#
_symmetry.space_group_name_H-M   'P 1'
#
loop_
_entity.id
_entity.type
_entity.pdbx_description
1 polymer ?
#
loop_
_entity_poly.entity_id
_entity_poly.type
_entity_poly.pdbx_seq_one_letter_code
_entity_poly.pdbx_strand_id
1 'polypeptide(L)'
;MKRRRGRRGFWWWSWLLLLTAAGGMLGGAFYGKQEWERSDKEYPASAIVKTDIRAPFRGNNLKESPTGIANVNESQVMKELESHAVLSKIATDLNLAPKWELGLDDVITTLRSSLDVNLNQQDKMMEVAIVRPDPNEAAEIATAIAKMVPGVIKALDASNKSVGLEMLNREAEPYNQTEADARQALKQALLNIKVNLEPTPGMDLNIYMTVPAVAEAKEYWDTVRETKIAFDISQGEYGRYWQKPLKPSFVSSPATPAPNFTGPEMQPFQVQFGLYGLTLGLFGGIVLMAICWKLFP
;
A
#
# COMPACT_ATOMS: atom_id res chain seq x y z
N MET A 1 -16.38 79.71 -34.90
CA MET A 1 -15.22 79.13 -34.17
C MET A 1 -15.71 78.09 -33.17
N LYS A 2 -15.64 76.81 -33.52
CA LYS A 2 -16.02 75.69 -32.61
C LYS A 2 -14.76 75.27 -31.76
N ARG A 3 -14.81 75.50 -30.43
CA ARG A 3 -13.76 75.18 -29.51
C ARG A 3 -13.47 73.68 -29.43
N ARG A 4 -12.29 73.27 -29.86
CA ARG A 4 -11.70 71.95 -29.62
C ARG A 4 -11.35 71.77 -28.11
N ARG A 5 -12.37 71.63 -27.25
CA ARG A 5 -12.14 71.41 -25.79
C ARG A 5 -12.24 69.90 -25.39
N GLY A 6 -12.51 68.95 -26.28
CA GLY A 6 -12.83 67.58 -25.94
C GLY A 6 -11.66 66.63 -25.77
N ARG A 7 -10.42 66.95 -26.22
CA ARG A 7 -9.34 65.95 -26.31
C ARG A 7 -8.41 65.83 -25.09
N ARG A 8 -8.32 66.87 -24.27
CA ARG A 8 -7.43 66.88 -23.08
C ARG A 8 -8.08 66.19 -21.87
N GLY A 9 -9.39 66.20 -21.69
CA GLY A 9 -10.09 65.55 -20.60
C GLY A 9 -10.06 64.03 -20.69
N PHE A 10 -10.21 63.50 -21.92
CA PHE A 10 -10.23 62.07 -22.16
C PHE A 10 -8.90 61.34 -21.74
N TRP A 11 -7.73 62.01 -21.94
CA TRP A 11 -6.42 61.47 -21.63
C TRP A 11 -6.18 61.32 -20.11
N TRP A 12 -6.64 62.27 -19.30
CA TRP A 12 -6.55 62.24 -17.83
C TRP A 12 -7.42 61.14 -17.25
N TRP A 13 -8.58 60.85 -17.79
CA TRP A 13 -9.48 59.78 -17.37
C TRP A 13 -8.93 58.41 -17.70
N SER A 14 -8.25 58.23 -18.80
CA SER A 14 -7.56 56.99 -19.15
C SER A 14 -6.42 56.64 -18.18
N TRP A 15 -5.67 57.65 -17.76
CA TRP A 15 -4.64 57.44 -16.74
C TRP A 15 -5.19 57.05 -15.37
N LEU A 16 -6.31 57.61 -14.99
CA LEU A 16 -6.98 57.27 -13.73
C LEU A 16 -7.50 55.84 -13.72
N LEU A 17 -8.08 55.37 -14.82
CA LEU A 17 -8.45 53.98 -14.98
C LEU A 17 -7.26 53.03 -14.93
N LEU A 18 -6.15 53.36 -15.60
CA LEU A 18 -4.93 52.57 -15.55
C LEU A 18 -4.34 52.50 -14.15
N LEU A 19 -4.32 53.60 -13.42
CA LEU A 19 -3.84 53.66 -12.03
C LEU A 19 -4.70 52.81 -11.10
N THR A 20 -6.04 52.89 -11.20
CA THR A 20 -6.94 52.08 -10.39
C THR A 20 -6.85 50.59 -10.73
N ALA A 21 -6.72 50.25 -12.00
CA ALA A 21 -6.51 48.86 -12.44
C ALA A 21 -5.18 48.32 -11.97
N ALA A 22 -4.09 49.09 -12.11
CA ALA A 22 -2.76 48.68 -11.65
C ALA A 22 -2.69 48.56 -10.10
N GLY A 23 -3.31 49.53 -9.39
CA GLY A 23 -3.43 49.46 -7.92
C GLY A 23 -4.23 48.26 -7.44
N GLY A 24 -5.35 47.97 -8.14
CA GLY A 24 -6.16 46.79 -7.87
C GLY A 24 -5.39 45.48 -8.10
N MET A 25 -4.68 45.40 -9.23
CA MET A 25 -3.87 44.21 -9.53
C MET A 25 -2.74 43.97 -8.51
N LEU A 26 -2.03 45.03 -8.12
CA LEU A 26 -0.97 44.93 -7.11
C LEU A 26 -1.53 44.58 -5.72
N GLY A 27 -2.63 45.21 -5.33
CA GLY A 27 -3.32 44.90 -4.07
C GLY A 27 -3.86 43.48 -4.03
N GLY A 28 -4.44 43.02 -5.15
CA GLY A 28 -4.90 41.64 -5.30
C GLY A 28 -3.75 40.64 -5.23
N ALA A 29 -2.65 40.89 -5.92
CA ALA A 29 -1.47 40.01 -5.87
C ALA A 29 -0.84 39.96 -4.47
N PHE A 30 -0.81 41.10 -3.76
CA PHE A 30 -0.35 41.14 -2.35
C PHE A 30 -1.28 40.36 -1.43
N TYR A 31 -2.60 40.49 -1.59
CA TYR A 31 -3.59 39.72 -0.85
C TYR A 31 -3.48 38.21 -1.17
N GLY A 32 -3.27 37.85 -2.44
CA GLY A 32 -3.04 36.47 -2.85
C GLY A 32 -1.78 35.86 -2.22
N LYS A 33 -0.71 36.66 -2.06
CA LYS A 33 0.48 36.23 -1.32
C LYS A 33 0.16 35.97 0.15
N GLN A 34 -0.58 36.87 0.80
CA GLN A 34 -0.96 36.73 2.21
C GLN A 34 -1.88 35.52 2.43
N GLU A 35 -2.81 35.27 1.51
CA GLU A 35 -3.67 34.10 1.56
C GLU A 35 -2.90 32.80 1.34
N TRP A 36 -1.92 32.80 0.40
CA TRP A 36 -1.01 31.67 0.23
C TRP A 36 -0.15 31.43 1.47
N GLU A 37 0.31 32.45 2.17
CA GLU A 37 1.05 32.31 3.44
C GLU A 37 0.19 31.71 4.55
N ARG A 38 -1.13 31.90 4.51
CA ARG A 38 -2.11 31.30 5.43
C ARG A 38 -2.58 29.92 5.01
N SER A 39 -2.36 29.51 3.76
CA SER A 39 -2.75 28.19 3.31
C SER A 39 -1.94 27.12 4.03
N ASP A 40 -2.60 26.03 4.36
CA ASP A 40 -1.95 24.88 4.99
C ASP A 40 -0.89 24.31 4.05
N LYS A 41 0.35 24.33 4.50
CA LYS A 41 1.49 23.76 3.78
C LYS A 41 1.70 22.35 4.28
N GLU A 42 1.85 21.44 3.36
CA GLU A 42 2.08 20.04 3.67
C GLU A 42 3.49 19.63 3.23
N TYR A 43 4.22 18.98 4.11
CA TYR A 43 5.57 18.53 3.86
C TYR A 43 5.59 17.00 3.81
N PRO A 44 5.93 16.41 2.65
CA PRO A 44 6.12 14.97 2.56
C PRO A 44 7.46 14.59 3.16
N ALA A 45 7.50 13.50 3.90
CA ALA A 45 8.74 12.90 4.34
C ALA A 45 8.67 11.40 4.09
N SER A 46 9.71 10.80 3.52
CA SER A 46 9.76 9.38 3.27
C SER A 46 10.98 8.72 3.88
N ALA A 47 10.78 7.51 4.42
CA ALA A 47 11.84 6.63 4.90
C ALA A 47 11.90 5.38 4.03
N ILE A 48 13.10 4.90 3.75
CA ILE A 48 13.32 3.71 2.93
C ILE A 48 13.75 2.54 3.81
N VAL A 49 13.02 1.44 3.69
CA VAL A 49 13.31 0.17 4.39
C VAL A 49 13.74 -0.86 3.36
N LYS A 50 14.92 -1.43 3.54
CA LYS A 50 15.33 -2.59 2.76
C LYS A 50 14.66 -3.82 3.33
N THR A 51 13.87 -4.52 2.50
CA THR A 51 13.06 -5.65 2.92
C THR A 51 13.55 -6.94 2.25
N ASP A 52 13.40 -8.07 2.95
CA ASP A 52 13.57 -9.39 2.34
C ASP A 52 12.23 -10.13 2.45
N ILE A 53 11.40 -9.97 1.43
CA ILE A 53 10.13 -10.67 1.31
C ILE A 53 10.38 -11.95 0.53
N ARG A 54 9.83 -13.08 1.02
CA ARG A 54 9.97 -14.36 0.31
C ARG A 54 9.36 -14.28 -1.07
N ALA A 55 10.08 -14.82 -2.06
CA ALA A 55 9.49 -15.07 -3.38
C ALA A 55 8.32 -16.08 -3.26
N PRO A 56 7.33 -16.03 -4.16
CA PRO A 56 6.25 -17.00 -4.19
C PRO A 56 6.76 -18.44 -4.19
N PHE A 57 6.16 -19.29 -3.37
CA PHE A 57 6.42 -20.71 -3.47
C PHE A 57 5.87 -21.24 -4.79
N ARG A 58 6.74 -21.86 -5.58
CA ARG A 58 6.37 -22.55 -6.82
C ARG A 58 6.69 -24.02 -6.66
N GLY A 59 5.71 -24.82 -6.28
CA GLY A 59 5.83 -26.29 -6.25
C GLY A 59 5.73 -26.81 -7.67
N ASN A 60 6.65 -27.72 -8.05
CA ASN A 60 6.69 -28.25 -9.41
C ASN A 60 5.62 -29.32 -9.69
N ASN A 61 4.99 -29.90 -8.66
CA ASN A 61 4.15 -31.09 -8.78
C ASN A 61 2.72 -30.91 -8.24
N LEU A 62 2.34 -29.72 -7.75
CA LEU A 62 0.97 -29.47 -7.34
C LEU A 62 0.21 -28.95 -8.55
N LYS A 63 -0.77 -29.75 -9.06
CA LYS A 63 -1.71 -29.31 -10.12
C LYS A 63 -2.48 -28.06 -9.71
N GLU A 64 -2.67 -27.91 -8.43
CA GLU A 64 -3.10 -26.69 -7.76
C GLU A 64 -2.03 -26.38 -6.72
N SER A 65 -1.00 -25.64 -7.15
CA SER A 65 -0.16 -24.99 -6.13
C SER A 65 -1.12 -24.34 -5.15
N PRO A 66 -0.94 -24.45 -3.84
CA PRO A 66 -1.64 -23.59 -2.89
C PRO A 66 -1.21 -22.15 -3.14
N THR A 67 -1.53 -21.66 -4.34
CA THR A 67 -1.25 -20.31 -4.85
C THR A 67 -1.99 -19.26 -4.03
N GLY A 68 -2.92 -19.71 -3.19
CA GLY A 68 -3.55 -18.90 -2.18
C GLY A 68 -2.76 -18.75 -0.88
N ILE A 69 -1.65 -19.49 -0.68
CA ILE A 69 -0.79 -19.27 0.49
C ILE A 69 0.02 -18.03 0.17
N ALA A 70 -0.54 -16.93 0.60
CA ALA A 70 -0.08 -15.62 0.33
C ALA A 70 1.35 -15.44 0.87
N ASN A 71 2.26 -15.14 -0.02
CA ASN A 71 3.46 -14.44 0.40
C ASN A 71 3.04 -13.12 1.02
N VAL A 72 3.87 -12.62 1.91
CA VAL A 72 3.75 -11.24 2.37
C VAL A 72 3.75 -10.35 1.13
N ASN A 73 2.65 -9.68 0.87
CA ASN A 73 2.52 -8.73 -0.22
C ASN A 73 2.37 -7.31 0.34
N GLU A 74 2.51 -6.33 -0.53
CA GLU A 74 2.40 -4.92 -0.21
C GLU A 74 1.09 -4.58 0.53
N SER A 75 -0.04 -5.05 0.00
CA SER A 75 -1.35 -4.83 0.61
C SER A 75 -1.46 -5.36 2.04
N GLN A 76 -0.85 -6.52 2.34
CA GLN A 76 -0.86 -7.07 3.69
C GLN A 76 0.01 -6.22 4.63
N VAL A 77 1.19 -5.81 4.17
CA VAL A 77 2.07 -4.94 4.98
C VAL A 77 1.42 -3.60 5.23
N MET A 78 0.87 -2.97 4.20
CA MET A 78 0.13 -1.71 4.30
C MET A 78 -1.01 -1.82 5.30
N LYS A 79 -1.88 -2.83 5.14
CA LYS A 79 -3.01 -3.07 6.04
C LYS A 79 -2.58 -3.26 7.51
N GLU A 80 -1.45 -3.95 7.71
CA GLU A 80 -0.93 -4.17 9.07
C GLU A 80 -0.31 -2.88 9.65
N LEU A 81 0.40 -2.10 8.83
CA LEU A 81 0.94 -0.79 9.25
C LEU A 81 -0.18 0.22 9.55
N GLU A 82 -1.29 0.17 8.82
CA GLU A 82 -2.49 0.98 9.06
C GLU A 82 -3.35 0.45 10.22
N SER A 83 -3.00 -0.69 10.80
CA SER A 83 -3.77 -1.27 11.90
C SER A 83 -3.79 -0.34 13.12
N HIS A 84 -4.90 -0.38 13.85
CA HIS A 84 -5.04 0.39 15.08
C HIS A 84 -3.90 0.10 16.07
N ALA A 85 -3.44 -1.15 16.16
CA ALA A 85 -2.37 -1.54 17.08
C ALA A 85 -1.04 -0.88 16.76
N VAL A 86 -0.65 -0.81 15.47
CA VAL A 86 0.60 -0.19 15.05
C VAL A 86 0.52 1.32 15.18
N LEU A 87 -0.54 1.94 14.67
CA LEU A 87 -0.68 3.40 14.70
C LEU A 87 -0.88 3.94 16.12
N SER A 88 -1.60 3.25 17.00
CA SER A 88 -1.73 3.67 18.40
C SER A 88 -0.40 3.60 19.14
N LYS A 89 0.43 2.59 18.84
CA LYS A 89 1.78 2.52 19.40
C LYS A 89 2.63 3.71 18.96
N ILE A 90 2.62 4.04 17.67
CA ILE A 90 3.37 5.19 17.15
C ILE A 90 2.86 6.49 17.75
N ALA A 91 1.52 6.68 17.82
CA ALA A 91 0.90 7.84 18.43
C ALA A 91 1.32 8.01 19.90
N THR A 92 1.45 6.90 20.62
CA THR A 92 1.87 6.89 22.03
C THR A 92 3.38 7.14 22.17
N ASP A 93 4.21 6.43 21.39
CA ASP A 93 5.68 6.54 21.44
C ASP A 93 6.17 7.96 21.10
N LEU A 94 5.48 8.64 20.17
CA LEU A 94 5.78 10.03 19.75
C LEU A 94 4.96 11.08 20.49
N ASN A 95 4.09 10.65 21.41
CA ASN A 95 3.23 11.55 22.20
C ASN A 95 2.39 12.49 21.31
N LEU A 96 1.79 11.97 20.22
CA LEU A 96 1.11 12.78 19.21
C LEU A 96 -0.23 13.34 19.70
N ALA A 97 -0.98 12.61 20.54
CA ALA A 97 -2.28 13.04 21.00
C ALA A 97 -2.22 14.40 21.76
N PRO A 98 -1.32 14.61 22.73
CA PRO A 98 -1.13 15.93 23.35
C PRO A 98 -0.53 16.96 22.39
N LYS A 99 0.38 16.56 21.49
CA LYS A 99 0.99 17.50 20.51
C LYS A 99 -0.06 18.07 19.54
N TRP A 100 -1.03 17.27 19.14
CA TRP A 100 -2.07 17.68 18.19
C TRP A 100 -3.36 18.16 18.86
N GLU A 101 -3.42 18.09 20.18
CA GLU A 101 -4.62 18.40 20.97
C GLU A 101 -5.85 17.58 20.52
N LEU A 102 -5.61 16.33 20.11
CA LEU A 102 -6.61 15.42 19.58
C LEU A 102 -6.77 14.18 20.47
N GLY A 103 -7.93 13.53 20.37
CA GLY A 103 -8.13 12.19 20.92
C GLY A 103 -7.26 11.16 20.20
N LEU A 104 -6.93 10.05 20.88
CA LEU A 104 -6.09 9.00 20.28
C LEU A 104 -6.68 8.44 18.98
N ASP A 105 -7.98 8.23 18.90
CA ASP A 105 -8.66 7.71 17.71
C ASP A 105 -8.60 8.70 16.53
N ASP A 106 -8.68 10.00 16.82
CA ASP A 106 -8.55 11.05 15.80
C ASP A 106 -7.12 11.12 15.27
N VAL A 107 -6.13 10.97 16.16
CA VAL A 107 -4.70 10.87 15.77
C VAL A 107 -4.48 9.67 14.86
N ILE A 108 -5.01 8.49 15.21
CA ILE A 108 -4.89 7.28 14.40
C ILE A 108 -5.54 7.47 13.03
N THR A 109 -6.71 8.08 12.98
CA THR A 109 -7.41 8.38 11.72
C THR A 109 -6.60 9.32 10.84
N THR A 110 -6.02 10.36 11.45
CA THR A 110 -5.17 11.33 10.76
C THR A 110 -3.87 10.68 10.24
N LEU A 111 -3.23 9.84 11.06
CA LEU A 111 -2.04 9.08 10.63
C LEU A 111 -2.37 8.17 9.45
N ARG A 112 -3.48 7.44 9.52
CA ARG A 112 -3.90 6.53 8.46
C ARG A 112 -4.16 7.26 7.13
N SER A 113 -4.80 8.44 7.18
CA SER A 113 -5.09 9.21 5.97
C SER A 113 -3.86 9.88 5.33
N SER A 114 -2.80 10.08 6.11
CA SER A 114 -1.55 10.71 5.66
C SER A 114 -0.43 9.72 5.34
N LEU A 115 -0.64 8.41 5.61
CA LEU A 115 0.33 7.35 5.37
C LEU A 115 0.21 6.84 3.94
N ASP A 116 1.35 6.77 3.25
CA ASP A 116 1.50 6.10 1.96
C ASP A 116 2.66 5.11 2.05
N VAL A 117 2.44 3.90 1.53
CA VAL A 117 3.44 2.82 1.55
C VAL A 117 3.57 2.25 0.15
N ASN A 118 4.77 2.28 -0.37
CA ASN A 118 5.09 1.76 -1.70
C ASN A 118 6.18 0.69 -1.61
N LEU A 119 5.91 -0.50 -2.17
CA LEU A 119 6.86 -1.60 -2.22
C LEU A 119 7.43 -1.78 -3.63
N ASN A 120 8.69 -1.44 -3.82
CA ASN A 120 9.42 -1.82 -5.01
C ASN A 120 9.96 -3.26 -4.85
N GLN A 121 9.26 -4.22 -5.44
CA GLN A 121 9.64 -5.63 -5.37
C GLN A 121 10.95 -5.94 -6.09
N GLN A 122 11.32 -5.18 -7.13
CA GLN A 122 12.54 -5.39 -7.89
C GLN A 122 13.76 -5.05 -7.05
N ASP A 123 13.73 -3.90 -6.37
CA ASP A 123 14.82 -3.41 -5.54
C ASP A 123 14.75 -3.93 -4.11
N LYS A 124 13.65 -4.63 -3.76
CA LYS A 124 13.36 -5.08 -2.38
C LYS A 124 13.39 -3.92 -1.38
N MET A 125 12.84 -2.80 -1.79
CA MET A 125 12.76 -1.59 -0.99
C MET A 125 11.31 -1.22 -0.76
N MET A 126 10.99 -0.83 0.46
CA MET A 126 9.71 -0.29 0.85
C MET A 126 9.90 1.17 1.23
N GLU A 127 9.17 2.04 0.59
CA GLU A 127 9.09 3.45 0.93
C GLU A 127 7.87 3.68 1.81
N VAL A 128 8.09 4.32 2.94
CA VAL A 128 7.04 4.75 3.87
C VAL A 128 7.03 6.26 3.87
N ALA A 129 5.99 6.85 3.33
CA ALA A 129 5.83 8.29 3.22
C ALA A 129 4.71 8.80 4.15
N ILE A 130 4.90 9.98 4.69
CA ILE A 130 3.93 10.71 5.52
C ILE A 130 3.90 12.17 5.09
N VAL A 131 2.72 12.75 5.11
CA VAL A 131 2.52 14.16 4.78
C VAL A 131 1.98 14.90 6.01
N ARG A 132 2.70 15.95 6.48
CA ARG A 132 2.33 16.73 7.66
C ARG A 132 2.66 18.22 7.49
N PRO A 133 1.99 19.11 8.27
CA PRO A 133 2.31 20.54 8.27
C PRO A 133 3.71 20.87 8.79
N ASP A 134 4.26 20.05 9.69
CA ASP A 134 5.62 20.20 10.21
C ASP A 134 6.55 19.18 9.54
N PRO A 135 7.59 19.61 8.80
CA PRO A 135 8.53 18.73 8.12
C PRO A 135 9.34 17.85 9.07
N ASN A 136 9.65 18.33 10.28
CA ASN A 136 10.39 17.54 11.27
C ASN A 136 9.50 16.43 11.83
N GLU A 137 8.25 16.76 12.13
CA GLU A 137 7.27 15.79 12.60
C GLU A 137 6.97 14.73 11.53
N ALA A 138 6.82 15.14 10.26
CA ALA A 138 6.66 14.22 9.14
C ALA A 138 7.82 13.20 9.07
N ALA A 139 9.07 13.69 9.19
CA ALA A 139 10.25 12.83 9.15
C ALA A 139 10.35 11.91 10.39
N GLU A 140 9.99 12.40 11.57
CA GLU A 140 9.97 11.60 12.81
C GLU A 140 8.96 10.47 12.71
N ILE A 141 7.73 10.76 12.26
CA ILE A 141 6.66 9.77 12.12
C ILE A 141 7.01 8.75 11.04
N ALA A 142 7.44 9.19 9.84
CA ALA A 142 7.83 8.28 8.76
C ALA A 142 8.95 7.32 9.20
N THR A 143 9.95 7.83 9.94
CA THR A 143 11.03 7.01 10.48
C THR A 143 10.53 6.03 11.54
N ALA A 144 9.60 6.44 12.41
CA ALA A 144 9.02 5.58 13.43
C ALA A 144 8.22 4.43 12.81
N ILE A 145 7.40 4.72 11.80
CA ILE A 145 6.64 3.70 11.04
C ILE A 145 7.62 2.76 10.33
N ALA A 146 8.63 3.30 9.65
CA ALA A 146 9.63 2.50 8.95
C ALA A 146 10.35 1.50 9.87
N LYS A 147 10.61 1.86 11.12
CA LYS A 147 11.18 0.97 12.14
C LYS A 147 10.24 -0.18 12.52
N MET A 148 8.93 -0.05 12.32
CA MET A 148 7.96 -1.12 12.60
C MET A 148 7.89 -2.14 11.46
N VAL A 149 8.22 -1.76 10.22
CA VAL A 149 8.15 -2.62 9.02
C VAL A 149 8.83 -3.98 9.19
N PRO A 150 10.07 -4.09 9.70
CA PRO A 150 10.72 -5.39 9.90
C PRO A 150 9.94 -6.33 10.81
N GLY A 151 9.36 -5.80 11.87
CA GLY A 151 8.52 -6.54 12.82
C GLY A 151 7.23 -7.02 12.17
N VAL A 152 6.57 -6.17 11.40
CA VAL A 152 5.35 -6.48 10.65
C VAL A 152 5.61 -7.58 9.62
N ILE A 153 6.66 -7.46 8.80
CA ILE A 153 7.02 -8.48 7.82
C ILE A 153 7.28 -9.84 8.50
N LYS A 154 8.01 -9.85 9.60
CA LYS A 154 8.30 -11.08 10.35
C LYS A 154 7.03 -11.71 10.94
N ALA A 155 6.12 -10.92 11.46
CA ALA A 155 4.85 -11.41 12.00
C ALA A 155 3.95 -11.99 10.89
N LEU A 156 3.85 -11.31 9.74
CA LEU A 156 3.10 -11.78 8.57
C LEU A 156 3.72 -13.06 8.00
N ASP A 157 5.06 -13.16 7.89
CA ASP A 157 5.75 -14.36 7.43
C ASP A 157 5.45 -15.56 8.36
N ALA A 158 5.48 -15.36 9.67
CA ALA A 158 5.15 -16.39 10.64
C ALA A 158 3.66 -16.82 10.56
N SER A 159 2.75 -15.88 10.40
CA SER A 159 1.33 -16.14 10.22
C SER A 159 1.07 -16.92 8.92
N ASN A 160 1.63 -16.48 7.81
CA ASN A 160 1.49 -17.15 6.52
C ASN A 160 2.06 -18.56 6.54
N LYS A 161 3.19 -18.77 7.25
CA LYS A 161 3.74 -20.10 7.49
C LYS A 161 2.77 -21.01 8.21
N SER A 162 2.15 -20.54 9.30
CA SER A 162 1.22 -21.36 10.10
C SER A 162 -0.02 -21.73 9.30
N VAL A 163 -0.61 -20.76 8.60
CA VAL A 163 -1.77 -20.98 7.72
C VAL A 163 -1.44 -21.96 6.61
N GLY A 164 -0.28 -21.78 5.96
CA GLY A 164 0.14 -22.67 4.88
C GLY A 164 0.38 -24.10 5.32
N LEU A 165 0.99 -24.32 6.47
CA LEU A 165 1.19 -25.67 7.05
C LEU A 165 -0.16 -26.30 7.44
N GLU A 166 -1.09 -25.53 7.98
CA GLU A 166 -2.42 -26.03 8.32
C GLU A 166 -3.19 -26.47 7.05
N MET A 167 -3.14 -25.65 5.99
CA MET A 167 -3.77 -26.00 4.69
C MET A 167 -3.17 -27.29 4.14
N LEU A 168 -1.84 -27.44 4.12
CA LEU A 168 -1.21 -28.66 3.64
C LEU A 168 -1.58 -29.88 4.47
N ASN A 169 -1.69 -29.75 5.79
CA ASN A 169 -2.12 -30.85 6.65
C ASN A 169 -3.57 -31.25 6.34
N ARG A 170 -4.46 -30.28 6.08
CA ARG A 170 -5.85 -30.58 5.65
C ARG A 170 -5.88 -31.26 4.28
N GLU A 171 -5.05 -30.82 3.36
CA GLU A 171 -4.95 -31.42 2.02
C GLU A 171 -4.34 -32.82 2.06
N ALA A 172 -3.48 -33.13 3.04
CA ALA A 172 -2.88 -34.46 3.21
C ALA A 172 -3.90 -35.53 3.61
N GLU A 173 -4.95 -35.17 4.37
CA GLU A 173 -5.94 -36.10 4.91
C GLU A 173 -6.66 -36.91 3.83
N PRO A 174 -7.22 -36.31 2.73
CA PRO A 174 -7.80 -37.07 1.64
C PRO A 174 -6.83 -38.07 0.99
N TYR A 175 -5.55 -37.70 0.81
CA TYR A 175 -4.55 -38.60 0.23
C TYR A 175 -4.27 -39.78 1.16
N ASN A 176 -4.16 -39.55 2.47
CA ASN A 176 -3.97 -40.61 3.46
C ASN A 176 -5.15 -41.56 3.49
N GLN A 177 -6.39 -41.00 3.46
CA GLN A 177 -7.60 -41.81 3.44
C GLN A 177 -7.72 -42.65 2.17
N THR A 178 -7.47 -42.04 1.00
CA THR A 178 -7.54 -42.75 -0.28
C THR A 178 -6.50 -43.88 -0.39
N GLU A 179 -5.27 -43.66 0.14
CA GLU A 179 -4.25 -44.70 0.20
C GLU A 179 -4.68 -45.84 1.12
N ALA A 180 -5.25 -45.52 2.30
CA ALA A 180 -5.74 -46.56 3.22
C ALA A 180 -6.86 -47.39 2.60
N ASP A 181 -7.81 -46.73 1.92
CA ASP A 181 -8.93 -47.38 1.23
C ASP A 181 -8.44 -48.28 0.07
N ALA A 182 -7.51 -47.80 -0.75
CA ALA A 182 -6.92 -48.59 -1.83
C ALA A 182 -6.13 -49.78 -1.30
N ARG A 183 -5.36 -49.63 -0.23
CA ARG A 183 -4.67 -50.73 0.45
C ARG A 183 -5.65 -51.76 1.00
N GLN A 184 -6.77 -51.31 1.58
CA GLN A 184 -7.79 -52.22 2.10
C GLN A 184 -8.48 -52.96 0.99
N ALA A 185 -8.76 -52.31 -0.15
CA ALA A 185 -9.33 -52.97 -1.35
C ALA A 185 -8.42 -54.09 -1.86
N LEU A 186 -7.10 -53.84 -1.94
CA LEU A 186 -6.14 -54.87 -2.34
C LEU A 186 -6.10 -56.01 -1.32
N LYS A 187 -6.13 -55.76 -0.02
CA LYS A 187 -6.21 -56.78 1.02
C LYS A 187 -7.45 -57.64 0.88
N GLN A 188 -8.61 -57.04 0.61
CA GLN A 188 -9.86 -57.81 0.38
C GLN A 188 -9.78 -58.65 -0.88
N ALA A 189 -9.22 -58.14 -1.96
CA ALA A 189 -9.01 -58.91 -3.18
C ALA A 189 -8.13 -60.17 -2.94
N LEU A 190 -7.06 -60.06 -2.13
CA LEU A 190 -6.21 -61.14 -1.72
C LEU A 190 -6.95 -62.17 -0.83
N LEU A 191 -7.73 -61.67 0.15
CA LEU A 191 -8.52 -62.55 1.03
C LEU A 191 -9.55 -63.36 0.27
N ASN A 192 -10.18 -62.81 -0.80
CA ASN A 192 -11.15 -63.49 -1.64
C ASN A 192 -10.56 -64.70 -2.35
N ILE A 193 -9.27 -64.73 -2.60
CA ILE A 193 -8.50 -65.87 -3.12
C ILE A 193 -7.83 -66.71 -2.02
N LYS A 194 -8.27 -66.50 -0.77
CA LYS A 194 -7.75 -67.23 0.43
C LYS A 194 -6.26 -66.94 0.74
N VAL A 195 -5.75 -65.81 0.27
CA VAL A 195 -4.40 -65.34 0.57
C VAL A 195 -4.48 -64.28 1.68
N ASN A 196 -3.99 -64.63 2.84
CA ASN A 196 -3.97 -63.70 4.00
C ASN A 196 -2.62 -63.00 4.08
N LEU A 197 -2.46 -61.95 3.26
CA LEU A 197 -1.27 -61.11 3.26
C LEU A 197 -1.64 -59.67 3.57
N GLU A 198 -0.76 -58.98 4.34
CA GLU A 198 -0.89 -57.53 4.56
C GLU A 198 -0.12 -56.80 3.44
N PRO A 199 -0.78 -56.06 2.55
CA PRO A 199 -0.09 -55.36 1.48
C PRO A 199 0.90 -54.34 2.03
N THR A 200 2.17 -54.43 1.62
CA THR A 200 3.23 -53.51 1.94
C THR A 200 3.84 -52.93 0.68
N PRO A 201 4.35 -51.68 0.74
CA PRO A 201 5.04 -51.10 -0.41
C PRO A 201 6.20 -51.98 -0.89
N GLY A 202 6.24 -52.21 -2.20
CA GLY A 202 7.29 -53.06 -2.81
C GLY A 202 7.08 -54.57 -2.68
N MET A 203 5.97 -55.03 -2.08
CA MET A 203 5.66 -56.46 -2.02
C MET A 203 5.49 -57.02 -3.45
N ASP A 204 6.14 -58.15 -3.71
CA ASP A 204 5.99 -58.90 -4.97
C ASP A 204 4.69 -59.71 -4.93
N LEU A 205 3.73 -59.28 -5.74
CA LEU A 205 2.44 -59.91 -5.90
C LEU A 205 2.27 -60.51 -7.31
N ASN A 206 3.35 -60.71 -8.07
CA ASN A 206 3.30 -61.15 -9.45
C ASN A 206 2.55 -62.48 -9.65
N ILE A 207 2.68 -63.41 -8.68
CA ILE A 207 2.00 -64.69 -8.70
C ILE A 207 0.50 -64.56 -8.64
N TYR A 208 -0.03 -63.51 -8.03
CA TYR A 208 -1.47 -63.27 -7.87
C TYR A 208 -2.04 -62.33 -8.93
N MET A 209 -1.21 -61.74 -9.80
CA MET A 209 -1.63 -60.83 -10.87
C MET A 209 -2.41 -61.53 -12.01
N THR A 210 -2.41 -62.86 -12.04
CA THR A 210 -3.26 -63.63 -12.92
C THR A 210 -4.75 -63.56 -12.57
N VAL A 211 -5.06 -63.10 -11.34
CA VAL A 211 -6.45 -62.89 -10.90
C VAL A 211 -6.83 -61.44 -11.18
N PRO A 212 -7.81 -61.18 -12.09
CA PRO A 212 -8.14 -59.81 -12.50
C PRO A 212 -8.45 -58.87 -11.35
N ALA A 213 -9.22 -59.29 -10.35
CA ALA A 213 -9.57 -58.46 -9.19
C ALA A 213 -8.36 -58.05 -8.35
N VAL A 214 -7.31 -58.87 -8.26
CA VAL A 214 -6.07 -58.54 -7.57
C VAL A 214 -5.23 -57.59 -8.42
N ALA A 215 -5.18 -57.82 -9.74
CA ALA A 215 -4.46 -56.94 -10.64
C ALA A 215 -5.02 -55.52 -10.63
N GLU A 216 -6.35 -55.38 -10.77
CA GLU A 216 -7.02 -54.07 -10.70
C GLU A 216 -6.84 -53.37 -9.38
N ALA A 217 -6.99 -54.06 -8.25
CA ALA A 217 -6.80 -53.48 -6.93
C ALA A 217 -5.34 -53.05 -6.69
N LYS A 218 -4.36 -53.81 -7.22
CA LYS A 218 -2.95 -53.47 -7.14
C LYS A 218 -2.60 -52.23 -7.98
N GLU A 219 -3.08 -52.19 -9.24
CA GLU A 219 -2.87 -51.06 -10.14
C GLU A 219 -3.47 -49.76 -9.52
N TYR A 220 -4.69 -49.89 -8.96
CA TYR A 220 -5.33 -48.79 -8.26
C TYR A 220 -4.49 -48.29 -7.05
N TRP A 221 -4.03 -49.23 -6.20
CA TRP A 221 -3.19 -48.87 -5.04
C TRP A 221 -1.87 -48.25 -5.47
N ASP A 222 -1.18 -48.75 -6.49
CA ASP A 222 0.06 -48.22 -6.99
C ASP A 222 -0.14 -46.77 -7.51
N THR A 223 -1.22 -46.51 -8.27
CA THR A 223 -1.56 -45.18 -8.77
C THR A 223 -1.83 -44.18 -7.66
N VAL A 224 -2.61 -44.57 -6.65
CA VAL A 224 -2.92 -43.76 -5.48
C VAL A 224 -1.64 -43.44 -4.68
N ARG A 225 -0.78 -44.45 -4.52
CA ARG A 225 0.49 -44.32 -3.81
C ARG A 225 1.46 -43.38 -4.54
N GLU A 226 1.57 -43.47 -5.86
CA GLU A 226 2.39 -42.56 -6.66
C GLU A 226 1.92 -41.09 -6.48
N THR A 227 0.60 -40.90 -6.49
CA THR A 227 0.00 -39.59 -6.26
C THR A 227 0.31 -39.04 -4.87
N LYS A 228 0.22 -39.91 -3.84
CA LYS A 228 0.57 -39.54 -2.47
C LYS A 228 2.05 -39.20 -2.32
N ILE A 229 2.94 -40.00 -2.93
CA ILE A 229 4.39 -39.73 -2.88
C ILE A 229 4.68 -38.34 -3.52
N ALA A 230 4.06 -38.02 -4.64
CA ALA A 230 4.22 -36.72 -5.28
C ALA A 230 3.75 -35.57 -4.37
N PHE A 231 2.64 -35.79 -3.66
CA PHE A 231 2.15 -34.83 -2.66
C PHE A 231 3.14 -34.69 -1.47
N ASP A 232 3.61 -35.79 -0.90
CA ASP A 232 4.56 -35.81 0.24
C ASP A 232 5.87 -35.10 -0.13
N ILE A 233 6.37 -35.26 -1.35
CA ILE A 233 7.54 -34.53 -1.86
C ILE A 233 7.25 -33.03 -1.89
N SER A 234 6.11 -32.62 -2.42
CA SER A 234 5.72 -31.20 -2.49
C SER A 234 5.54 -30.60 -1.10
N GLN A 235 4.98 -31.34 -0.16
CA GLN A 235 4.88 -30.94 1.25
C GLN A 235 6.27 -30.74 1.88
N GLY A 236 7.20 -31.66 1.60
CA GLY A 236 8.59 -31.55 2.03
C GLY A 236 9.33 -30.35 1.44
N GLU A 237 9.08 -30.02 0.17
CA GLU A 237 9.62 -28.82 -0.49
C GLU A 237 9.07 -27.54 0.14
N TYR A 238 7.77 -27.52 0.45
CA TYR A 238 7.16 -26.40 1.16
C TYR A 238 7.71 -26.22 2.57
N GLY A 239 7.91 -27.32 3.30
CA GLY A 239 8.57 -27.28 4.60
C GLY A 239 9.98 -26.69 4.52
N ARG A 240 10.77 -27.11 3.52
CA ARG A 240 12.13 -26.55 3.27
C ARG A 240 12.11 -25.08 2.87
N TYR A 241 11.12 -24.65 2.10
CA TYR A 241 10.93 -23.24 1.75
C TYR A 241 10.80 -22.37 3.02
N TRP A 242 10.01 -22.81 4.01
CA TRP A 242 9.81 -22.08 5.25
C TRP A 242 10.97 -22.21 6.25
N GLN A 243 11.85 -23.18 6.09
CA GLN A 243 13.05 -23.31 6.91
C GLN A 243 14.13 -22.28 6.57
N LYS A 244 14.13 -21.75 5.35
CA LYS A 244 15.07 -20.70 4.96
C LYS A 244 14.80 -19.43 5.78
N PRO A 245 15.77 -18.92 6.56
CA PRO A 245 15.57 -17.69 7.30
C PRO A 245 15.40 -16.51 6.35
N LEU A 246 14.52 -15.59 6.72
CA LEU A 246 14.50 -14.26 6.07
C LEU A 246 15.77 -13.52 6.45
N LYS A 247 16.31 -12.77 5.51
CA LYS A 247 17.35 -11.80 5.84
C LYS A 247 16.74 -10.68 6.67
N PRO A 248 17.48 -10.09 7.61
CA PRO A 248 16.95 -9.01 8.41
C PRO A 248 16.60 -7.80 7.53
N SER A 249 15.36 -7.34 7.62
CA SER A 249 14.95 -6.04 7.06
C SER A 249 15.47 -4.94 7.98
N PHE A 250 15.86 -3.80 7.39
CA PHE A 250 16.38 -2.65 8.16
C PHE A 250 16.06 -1.34 7.44
N VAL A 251 15.97 -0.28 8.22
CA VAL A 251 15.81 1.08 7.68
C VAL A 251 17.13 1.47 7.02
N SER A 252 17.14 1.57 5.70
CA SER A 252 18.32 1.93 4.91
C SER A 252 18.53 3.43 4.83
N SER A 253 17.42 4.19 4.82
CA SER A 253 17.43 5.65 4.86
C SER A 253 16.31 6.11 5.78
N PRO A 254 16.62 6.72 6.95
CA PRO A 254 15.61 7.39 7.75
C PRO A 254 15.07 8.59 6.98
N ALA A 255 13.83 8.98 7.28
CA ALA A 255 13.26 10.17 6.67
C ALA A 255 14.01 11.42 7.10
N THR A 256 14.19 12.32 6.15
CA THR A 256 14.73 13.67 6.37
C THR A 256 13.62 14.70 6.17
N PRO A 257 13.62 15.79 6.93
CA PRO A 257 12.66 16.86 6.72
C PRO A 257 12.71 17.36 5.28
N ALA A 258 11.57 17.44 4.60
CA ALA A 258 11.51 17.93 3.24
C ALA A 258 11.79 19.45 3.21
N PRO A 259 12.69 19.93 2.36
CA PRO A 259 12.95 21.36 2.23
C PRO A 259 11.81 22.07 1.49
N ASN A 260 11.05 21.34 0.69
CA ASN A 260 9.94 21.85 -0.12
C ASN A 260 8.62 21.22 0.35
N PHE A 261 7.56 22.02 0.38
CA PHE A 261 6.23 21.54 0.68
C PHE A 261 5.49 21.12 -0.59
N THR A 262 4.55 20.21 -0.44
CA THR A 262 3.52 19.91 -1.44
C THR A 262 2.30 20.76 -1.09
N GLY A 263 1.93 21.65 -1.99
CA GLY A 263 0.81 22.55 -1.77
C GLY A 263 0.59 23.44 -2.98
N PRO A 264 -0.44 24.27 -2.98
CA PRO A 264 -0.67 25.17 -4.09
C PRO A 264 0.53 26.12 -4.25
N GLU A 265 1.08 26.16 -5.47
CA GLU A 265 2.13 27.11 -5.80
C GLU A 265 1.65 28.55 -5.57
N MET A 266 2.56 29.43 -5.15
CA MET A 266 2.24 30.83 -4.89
C MET A 266 1.77 31.58 -6.16
N GLN A 267 2.31 31.22 -7.33
CA GLN A 267 2.00 31.88 -8.59
C GLN A 267 0.52 31.86 -8.97
N PRO A 268 -0.20 30.72 -8.92
CA PRO A 268 -1.64 30.70 -9.21
C PRO A 268 -2.44 31.61 -8.29
N PHE A 269 -2.12 31.66 -7.01
CA PHE A 269 -2.78 32.56 -6.05
C PHE A 269 -2.57 34.02 -6.40
N GLN A 270 -1.33 34.43 -6.68
CA GLN A 270 -1.02 35.80 -7.06
C GLN A 270 -1.73 36.21 -8.35
N VAL A 271 -1.74 35.34 -9.37
CA VAL A 271 -2.41 35.60 -10.65
C VAL A 271 -3.93 35.69 -10.46
N GLN A 272 -4.51 34.75 -9.73
CA GLN A 272 -5.96 34.72 -9.51
C GLN A 272 -6.45 35.95 -8.75
N PHE A 273 -5.81 36.26 -7.61
CA PHE A 273 -6.18 37.44 -6.82
C PHE A 273 -5.76 38.74 -7.49
N GLY A 274 -4.70 38.74 -8.28
CA GLY A 274 -4.31 39.87 -9.13
C GLY A 274 -5.37 40.17 -10.18
N LEU A 275 -5.94 39.15 -10.83
CA LEU A 275 -7.06 39.30 -11.79
C LEU A 275 -8.33 39.81 -11.09
N TYR A 276 -8.68 39.30 -9.93
CA TYR A 276 -9.81 39.82 -9.14
C TYR A 276 -9.60 41.30 -8.75
N GLY A 277 -8.39 41.64 -8.30
CA GLY A 277 -8.03 43.00 -7.95
C GLY A 277 -8.09 43.92 -9.15
N LEU A 278 -7.66 43.49 -10.35
CA LEU A 278 -7.73 44.24 -11.58
C LEU A 278 -9.21 44.52 -11.98
N THR A 279 -10.08 43.51 -11.90
CA THR A 279 -11.51 43.69 -12.19
C THR A 279 -12.19 44.65 -11.23
N LEU A 280 -11.92 44.52 -9.93
CA LEU A 280 -12.43 45.47 -8.92
C LEU A 280 -11.87 46.88 -9.09
N GLY A 281 -10.58 46.99 -9.43
CA GLY A 281 -9.94 48.29 -9.71
C GLY A 281 -10.53 48.99 -10.92
N LEU A 282 -10.81 48.25 -12.01
CA LEU A 282 -11.50 48.79 -13.20
C LEU A 282 -12.92 49.24 -12.85
N PHE A 283 -13.66 48.40 -12.12
CA PHE A 283 -15.04 48.76 -11.74
C PHE A 283 -15.06 49.98 -10.82
N GLY A 284 -14.20 50.04 -9.84
CA GLY A 284 -14.02 51.20 -8.96
C GLY A 284 -13.61 52.46 -9.72
N GLY A 285 -12.72 52.31 -10.71
CA GLY A 285 -12.33 53.42 -11.61
C GLY A 285 -13.48 53.95 -12.45
N ILE A 286 -14.32 53.06 -12.99
CA ILE A 286 -15.53 53.48 -13.76
C ILE A 286 -16.51 54.21 -12.85
N VAL A 287 -16.75 53.72 -11.64
CA VAL A 287 -17.62 54.35 -10.66
C VAL A 287 -17.09 55.75 -10.26
N LEU A 288 -15.81 55.85 -9.94
CA LEU A 288 -15.15 57.10 -9.66
C LEU A 288 -15.27 58.10 -10.84
N MET A 289 -15.05 57.61 -12.06
CA MET A 289 -15.20 58.43 -13.25
C MET A 289 -16.65 58.96 -13.40
N ALA A 290 -17.64 58.13 -13.16
CA ALA A 290 -19.05 58.51 -13.23
C ALA A 290 -19.40 59.57 -12.16
N ILE A 291 -18.89 59.41 -10.95
CA ILE A 291 -19.07 60.40 -9.84
C ILE A 291 -18.42 61.72 -10.20
N CYS A 292 -17.15 61.69 -10.64
CA CYS A 292 -16.45 62.90 -11.01
C CYS A 292 -17.09 63.66 -12.18
N TRP A 293 -17.63 62.92 -13.18
CA TRP A 293 -18.34 63.52 -14.29
C TRP A 293 -19.64 64.20 -13.85
N LYS A 294 -20.29 63.68 -12.80
CA LYS A 294 -21.49 64.30 -12.23
C LYS A 294 -21.20 65.51 -11.37
N LEU A 295 -20.02 65.55 -10.69
CA LEU A 295 -19.62 66.63 -9.82
C LEU A 295 -18.89 67.79 -10.55
N PHE A 296 -18.24 67.48 -11.68
CA PHE A 296 -17.48 68.47 -12.48
C PHE A 296 -17.90 68.43 -13.95
N PRO A 297 -19.11 68.93 -14.28
CA PRO A 297 -19.66 68.94 -15.63
C PRO A 297 -18.88 69.80 -16.65
#